data_fffe504c7e8cd08d6830930c9261f0e5
#
_entry.id   fffe504c7e8cd08d6830930c9261f0e5
#
_cell.length_a   1.000
_cell.length_b   1.000
_cell.length_c   1.000
_cell.angle_alpha   90.00
_cell.angle_beta   90.00
_cell.angle_gamma   90.00
#
_symmetry.space_group_name_H-M   'P 1'
#
loop_
_entity.id
_entity.type
_entity.pdbx_description
1 polymer ?
#
loop_
_entity_poly.entity_id
_entity_poly.type
_entity_poly.pdbx_seq_one_letter_code
_entity_poly.pdbx_strand_id
1 'polypeptide(L)'
;MKNKYKTKNSILLVILVFNILVFLGFLYFLSPVGGSNKNISFVVEEGEGMRDIAKNLKNSKLKKSEKFFLGYVVVRDKRKVYAATYNLNKDMSLREIVNTLSKGGKNSNEYTLTFKEGLNMRGIAKEIANNTNNRTEDIYNTSYMPYRLL
;
A
#
# COMPACT_ATOMS: atom_id res chain seq x y z
N MET A 1 -57.57 -14.58 -7.18
CA MET A 1 -56.65 -13.87 -6.26
C MET A 1 -55.29 -14.56 -6.02
N LYS A 2 -55.06 -15.81 -6.42
CA LYS A 2 -53.80 -16.56 -6.13
C LYS A 2 -52.54 -16.19 -6.99
N ASN A 3 -52.67 -15.48 -8.10
CA ASN A 3 -51.51 -15.18 -8.99
C ASN A 3 -50.67 -13.99 -8.56
N LYS A 4 -51.22 -13.05 -7.78
CA LYS A 4 -50.50 -11.80 -7.41
C LYS A 4 -49.38 -12.03 -6.38
N TYR A 5 -49.47 -13.08 -5.59
CA TYR A 5 -48.46 -13.44 -4.58
C TYR A 5 -47.29 -14.23 -5.18
N LYS A 6 -47.56 -15.06 -6.23
CA LYS A 6 -46.49 -15.81 -6.92
C LYS A 6 -45.52 -14.87 -7.66
N THR A 7 -46.03 -13.84 -8.32
CA THR A 7 -45.19 -12.84 -9.01
C THR A 7 -44.34 -11.99 -8.07
N LYS A 8 -44.92 -11.57 -6.93
CA LYS A 8 -44.15 -10.80 -5.91
C LYS A 8 -43.00 -11.62 -5.32
N ASN A 9 -43.23 -12.90 -4.99
CA ASN A 9 -42.21 -13.78 -4.47
C ASN A 9 -41.12 -14.08 -5.51
N SER A 10 -41.47 -14.21 -6.79
CA SER A 10 -40.49 -14.39 -7.88
C SER A 10 -39.61 -13.16 -8.08
N ILE A 11 -40.18 -11.95 -8.01
CA ILE A 11 -39.40 -10.71 -8.11
C ILE A 11 -38.46 -10.57 -6.93
N LEU A 12 -38.92 -10.86 -5.73
CA LEU A 12 -38.10 -10.80 -4.53
C LEU A 12 -36.94 -11.79 -4.57
N LEU A 13 -37.17 -12.98 -5.11
CA LEU A 13 -36.15 -14.01 -5.30
C LEU A 13 -35.10 -13.57 -6.33
N VAL A 14 -35.52 -12.97 -7.45
CA VAL A 14 -34.59 -12.42 -8.47
C VAL A 14 -33.71 -11.33 -7.88
N ILE A 15 -34.28 -10.40 -7.07
CA ILE A 15 -33.53 -9.34 -6.41
C ILE A 15 -32.52 -9.95 -5.41
N LEU A 16 -32.93 -10.97 -4.66
CA LEU A 16 -32.05 -11.66 -3.72
C LEU A 16 -30.87 -12.32 -4.44
N VAL A 17 -31.14 -13.07 -5.51
CA VAL A 17 -30.10 -13.72 -6.33
C VAL A 17 -29.15 -12.68 -6.92
N PHE A 18 -29.68 -11.58 -7.44
CA PHE A 18 -28.88 -10.49 -7.97
C PHE A 18 -27.94 -9.89 -6.91
N ASN A 19 -28.44 -9.62 -5.69
CA ASN A 19 -27.62 -9.13 -4.57
C ASN A 19 -26.52 -10.13 -4.19
N ILE A 20 -26.83 -11.43 -4.16
CA ILE A 20 -25.83 -12.47 -3.87
C ILE A 20 -24.72 -12.46 -4.96
N LEU A 21 -25.08 -12.37 -6.23
CA LEU A 21 -24.10 -12.31 -7.33
C LEU A 21 -23.21 -11.07 -7.25
N VAL A 22 -23.80 -9.90 -6.93
CA VAL A 22 -23.03 -8.67 -6.73
C VAL A 22 -22.08 -8.81 -5.55
N PHE A 23 -22.54 -9.40 -4.45
CA PHE A 23 -21.73 -9.64 -3.25
C PHE A 23 -20.57 -10.60 -3.53
N LEU A 24 -20.82 -11.71 -4.23
CA LEU A 24 -19.77 -12.65 -4.65
C LEU A 24 -18.75 -12.00 -5.59
N GLY A 25 -19.22 -11.18 -6.54
CA GLY A 25 -18.34 -10.38 -7.40
C GLY A 25 -17.46 -9.42 -6.61
N PHE A 26 -18.02 -8.77 -5.59
CA PHE A 26 -17.27 -7.89 -4.68
C PHE A 26 -16.18 -8.66 -3.93
N LEU A 27 -16.49 -9.82 -3.37
CA LEU A 27 -15.52 -10.68 -2.68
C LEU A 27 -14.41 -11.16 -3.63
N TYR A 28 -14.76 -11.48 -4.87
CA TYR A 28 -13.78 -11.88 -5.89
C TYR A 28 -12.73 -10.80 -6.17
N PHE A 29 -13.12 -9.53 -6.23
CA PHE A 29 -12.17 -8.43 -6.47
C PHE A 29 -11.34 -8.07 -5.23
N LEU A 30 -11.83 -8.33 -4.02
CA LEU A 30 -11.05 -8.15 -2.79
C LEU A 30 -10.01 -9.25 -2.60
N SER A 31 -10.27 -10.44 -3.14
CA SER A 31 -9.39 -11.59 -2.94
C SER A 31 -8.03 -11.39 -3.64
N PRO A 32 -6.97 -12.07 -3.15
CA PRO A 32 -5.67 -12.09 -3.80
C PRO A 32 -5.76 -12.54 -5.26
N VAL A 33 -4.79 -12.11 -6.06
CA VAL A 33 -4.66 -12.60 -7.45
C VAL A 33 -4.18 -14.05 -7.44
N GLY A 34 -3.38 -14.40 -6.42
CA GLY A 34 -2.79 -15.73 -6.24
C GLY A 34 -1.63 -16.03 -7.20
N GLY A 35 -0.85 -17.05 -6.90
CA GLY A 35 0.05 -17.65 -7.88
C GLY A 35 1.54 -17.52 -7.64
N SER A 36 2.03 -16.83 -6.64
CA SER A 36 3.44 -16.88 -6.24
C SER A 36 3.70 -16.07 -4.97
N ASN A 37 4.30 -16.70 -3.97
CA ASN A 37 4.83 -16.05 -2.76
C ASN A 37 6.04 -15.12 -3.03
N LYS A 38 6.40 -14.88 -4.30
CA LYS A 38 7.49 -13.97 -4.63
C LYS A 38 7.10 -12.53 -4.31
N ASN A 39 7.90 -11.91 -3.48
CA ASN A 39 7.82 -10.48 -3.26
C ASN A 39 8.20 -9.72 -4.53
N ILE A 40 7.38 -8.76 -4.88
CA ILE A 40 7.58 -7.85 -6.02
C ILE A 40 7.90 -6.49 -5.42
N SER A 41 9.06 -5.94 -5.78
CA SER A 41 9.41 -4.56 -5.44
C SER A 41 8.54 -3.63 -6.27
N PHE A 42 7.64 -2.92 -5.62
CA PHE A 42 6.73 -1.95 -6.21
C PHE A 42 7.15 -0.55 -5.77
N VAL A 43 7.60 0.25 -6.73
CA VAL A 43 8.05 1.62 -6.47
C VAL A 43 6.90 2.58 -6.74
N VAL A 44 6.67 3.49 -5.80
CA VAL A 44 5.79 4.66 -5.96
C VAL A 44 6.66 5.88 -5.96
N GLU A 45 6.62 6.65 -7.03
CA GLU A 45 7.41 7.85 -7.19
C GLU A 45 6.76 9.06 -6.50
N GLU A 46 7.56 10.06 -6.20
CA GLU A 46 7.06 11.30 -5.63
C GLU A 46 6.18 12.04 -6.64
N GLY A 47 4.97 12.43 -6.20
CA GLY A 47 3.99 13.06 -7.06
C GLY A 47 3.16 12.10 -7.92
N GLU A 48 3.39 10.79 -7.85
CA GLU A 48 2.63 9.81 -8.62
C GLU A 48 1.15 9.80 -8.20
N GLY A 49 0.27 9.95 -9.19
CA GLY A 49 -1.17 9.99 -8.99
C GLY A 49 -1.77 8.63 -8.62
N MET A 50 -2.84 8.63 -7.83
CA MET A 50 -3.55 7.40 -7.43
C MET A 50 -4.00 6.54 -8.64
N ARG A 51 -4.29 7.17 -9.78
CA ARG A 51 -4.66 6.46 -11.02
C ARG A 51 -3.47 5.72 -11.62
N ASP A 52 -2.29 6.34 -11.60
CA ASP A 52 -1.07 5.74 -12.13
C ASP A 52 -0.63 4.57 -11.25
N ILE A 53 -0.70 4.74 -9.92
CA ILE A 53 -0.49 3.66 -8.96
C ILE A 53 -1.44 2.49 -9.23
N ALA A 54 -2.74 2.75 -9.44
CA ALA A 54 -3.73 1.72 -9.75
C ALA A 54 -3.39 0.96 -11.05
N LYS A 55 -2.96 1.68 -12.08
CA LYS A 55 -2.52 1.13 -13.37
C LYS A 55 -1.26 0.27 -13.20
N ASN A 56 -0.28 0.78 -12.46
CA ASN A 56 0.97 0.07 -12.19
C ASN A 56 0.76 -1.21 -11.38
N LEU A 57 -0.14 -1.19 -10.38
CA LEU A 57 -0.54 -2.39 -9.62
C LEU A 57 -1.18 -3.46 -10.51
N LYS A 58 -2.00 -3.05 -11.48
CA LYS A 58 -2.60 -3.98 -12.45
C LYS A 58 -1.56 -4.53 -13.41
N ASN A 59 -0.69 -3.68 -13.97
CA ASN A 59 0.38 -4.07 -14.88
C ASN A 59 1.35 -5.07 -14.23
N SER A 60 1.67 -4.87 -12.96
CA SER A 60 2.48 -5.78 -12.14
C SER A 60 1.72 -7.06 -11.73
N LYS A 61 0.47 -7.23 -12.19
CA LYS A 61 -0.40 -8.36 -11.84
C LYS A 61 -0.60 -8.53 -10.32
N LEU A 62 -0.46 -7.45 -9.57
CA LEU A 62 -0.71 -7.42 -8.14
C LEU A 62 -2.19 -7.25 -7.82
N LYS A 63 -2.96 -6.64 -8.75
CA LYS A 63 -4.42 -6.48 -8.63
C LYS A 63 -5.15 -6.75 -9.94
N LYS A 64 -6.41 -7.19 -9.81
CA LYS A 64 -7.26 -7.59 -10.92
C LYS A 64 -7.87 -6.41 -11.67
N SER A 65 -8.14 -5.29 -10.99
CA SER A 65 -8.87 -4.16 -11.56
C SER A 65 -8.42 -2.82 -10.97
N GLU A 66 -8.11 -1.87 -11.84
CA GLU A 66 -7.80 -0.48 -11.49
C GLU A 66 -9.00 0.24 -10.87
N LYS A 67 -10.16 0.12 -11.53
CA LYS A 67 -11.40 0.79 -11.10
C LYS A 67 -11.83 0.34 -9.71
N PHE A 68 -11.69 -0.95 -9.43
CA PHE A 68 -12.04 -1.50 -8.13
C PHE A 68 -11.08 -1.04 -7.03
N PHE A 69 -9.77 -0.97 -7.34
CA PHE A 69 -8.77 -0.41 -6.43
C PHE A 69 -9.10 1.05 -6.10
N LEU A 70 -9.34 1.88 -7.11
CA LEU A 70 -9.68 3.30 -6.91
C LEU A 70 -10.96 3.47 -6.08
N GLY A 71 -12.02 2.73 -6.39
CA GLY A 71 -13.26 2.74 -5.62
C GLY A 71 -13.03 2.35 -4.16
N TYR A 72 -12.24 1.30 -3.91
CA TYR A 72 -11.92 0.84 -2.57
C TYR A 72 -11.15 1.89 -1.75
N VAL A 73 -10.15 2.53 -2.36
CA VAL A 73 -9.36 3.61 -1.74
C VAL A 73 -10.24 4.79 -1.34
N VAL A 74 -11.20 5.16 -2.20
CA VAL A 74 -12.15 6.26 -1.92
C VAL A 74 -13.08 5.91 -0.77
N VAL A 75 -13.69 4.71 -0.80
CA VAL A 75 -14.62 4.26 0.25
C VAL A 75 -13.94 4.12 1.62
N ARG A 76 -12.66 3.75 1.63
CA ARG A 76 -11.88 3.59 2.86
C ARG A 76 -11.16 4.85 3.30
N ASP A 77 -11.29 5.93 2.57
CA ASP A 77 -10.57 7.21 2.80
C ASP A 77 -9.05 7.04 2.92
N LYS A 78 -8.50 6.11 2.14
CA LYS A 78 -7.05 5.79 2.11
C LYS A 78 -6.37 6.42 0.90
N ARG A 79 -6.65 7.69 0.62
CA ARG A 79 -6.12 8.41 -0.55
C ARG A 79 -4.66 8.83 -0.41
N LYS A 80 -4.12 8.80 0.80
CA LYS A 80 -2.70 9.12 1.02
C LYS A 80 -1.87 7.87 0.78
N VAL A 81 -0.99 7.95 -0.20
CA VAL A 81 0.06 6.97 -0.48
C VAL A 81 1.38 7.73 -0.45
N TYR A 82 2.37 7.13 0.15
CA TYR A 82 3.69 7.73 0.30
C TYR A 82 4.61 7.23 -0.82
N ALA A 83 5.46 8.11 -1.35
CA ALA A 83 6.52 7.73 -2.26
C ALA A 83 7.52 6.83 -1.53
N ALA A 84 7.63 5.59 -1.98
CA ALA A 84 8.49 4.59 -1.35
C ALA A 84 8.59 3.32 -2.20
N THR A 85 9.53 2.46 -1.85
CA THR A 85 9.58 1.10 -2.36
C THR A 85 8.82 0.17 -1.42
N TYR A 86 7.87 -0.56 -1.97
CA TYR A 86 7.01 -1.50 -1.24
C TYR A 86 7.30 -2.94 -1.66
N ASN A 87 7.42 -3.83 -0.70
CA ASN A 87 7.48 -5.26 -0.96
C ASN A 87 6.05 -5.81 -0.95
N LEU A 88 5.49 -6.01 -2.13
CA LEU A 88 4.15 -6.55 -2.32
C LEU A 88 4.22 -7.94 -2.92
N ASN A 89 3.22 -8.77 -2.68
CA ASN A 89 3.08 -10.06 -3.34
C ASN A 89 1.66 -10.28 -3.87
N LYS A 90 1.49 -11.28 -4.74
CA LYS A 90 0.20 -11.59 -5.37
C LYS A 90 -0.81 -12.21 -4.42
N ASP A 91 -0.34 -12.73 -3.29
CA ASP A 91 -1.20 -13.35 -2.27
C ASP A 91 -1.77 -12.33 -1.29
N MET A 92 -1.30 -11.06 -1.36
CA MET A 92 -1.90 -9.98 -0.59
C MET A 92 -3.29 -9.63 -1.11
N SER A 93 -4.23 -9.52 -0.19
CA SER A 93 -5.57 -9.00 -0.46
C SER A 93 -5.51 -7.52 -0.86
N LEU A 94 -6.56 -6.99 -1.48
CA LEU A 94 -6.66 -5.57 -1.78
C LEU A 94 -6.54 -4.71 -0.53
N ARG A 95 -7.14 -5.17 0.58
CA ARG A 95 -7.07 -4.49 1.88
C ARG A 95 -5.63 -4.36 2.40
N GLU A 96 -4.86 -5.42 2.31
CA GLU A 96 -3.46 -5.45 2.76
C GLU A 96 -2.61 -4.52 1.91
N ILE A 97 -2.74 -4.57 0.58
CA ILE A 97 -2.00 -3.66 -0.31
C ILE A 97 -2.33 -2.19 0.01
N VAL A 98 -3.62 -1.83 0.09
CA VAL A 98 -4.01 -0.45 0.38
C VAL A 98 -3.50 0.00 1.75
N ASN A 99 -3.55 -0.86 2.76
CA ASN A 99 -3.01 -0.54 4.08
C ASN A 99 -1.48 -0.36 4.05
N THR A 100 -0.76 -1.22 3.32
CA THR A 100 0.70 -1.12 3.17
C THR A 100 1.09 0.18 2.49
N LEU A 101 0.44 0.53 1.38
CA LEU A 101 0.68 1.78 0.66
C LEU A 101 0.35 3.02 1.50
N SER A 102 -0.69 2.95 2.34
CA SER A 102 -1.13 4.07 3.18
C SER A 102 -0.29 4.26 4.45
N LYS A 103 0.42 3.22 4.91
CA LYS A 103 1.31 3.29 6.08
C LYS A 103 2.69 3.84 5.74
N GLY A 104 3.01 3.98 4.48
CA GLY A 104 4.35 4.21 3.98
C GLY A 104 5.14 2.91 3.84
N GLY A 105 5.84 2.76 2.73
CA GLY A 105 6.80 1.68 2.51
C GLY A 105 8.08 1.94 3.28
N LYS A 106 8.91 0.94 3.41
CA LYS A 106 10.32 1.17 3.71
C LYS A 106 10.93 1.75 2.44
N ASN A 107 11.28 3.02 2.46
CA ASN A 107 12.21 3.51 1.44
C ASN A 107 13.44 2.61 1.53
N SER A 108 13.96 2.18 0.40
CA SER A 108 15.22 1.42 0.37
C SER A 108 16.38 2.16 1.06
N ASN A 109 16.19 3.47 1.30
CA ASN A 109 17.11 4.36 1.98
C ASN A 109 16.63 4.79 3.39
N GLU A 110 15.49 4.28 3.87
CA GLU A 110 15.01 4.54 5.22
C GLU A 110 15.49 3.45 6.17
N TYR A 111 16.30 3.86 7.13
CA TYR A 111 16.80 3.00 8.20
C TYR A 111 16.12 3.39 9.52
N THR A 112 15.47 2.45 10.17
CA THR A 112 14.96 2.65 11.53
C THR A 112 16.11 2.38 12.50
N LEU A 113 16.62 3.43 13.09
CA LEU A 113 17.71 3.36 14.07
C LEU A 113 17.15 3.61 15.46
N THR A 114 17.51 2.75 16.41
CA THR A 114 17.19 2.94 17.82
C THR A 114 18.44 3.40 18.54
N PHE A 115 18.44 4.64 19.01
CA PHE A 115 19.55 5.20 19.78
C PHE A 115 19.34 4.93 21.27
N LYS A 116 20.38 4.47 21.92
CA LYS A 116 20.40 4.36 23.40
C LYS A 116 20.54 5.75 24.00
N GLU A 117 19.84 5.99 25.08
CA GLU A 117 20.00 7.24 25.84
C GLU A 117 21.47 7.43 26.28
N GLY A 118 21.97 8.67 26.23
CA GLY A 118 23.34 9.01 26.62
C GLY A 118 24.39 8.86 25.50
N LEU A 119 24.01 8.52 24.27
CA LEU A 119 24.96 8.54 23.16
C LEU A 119 25.37 9.98 22.81
N ASN A 120 26.68 10.20 22.72
CA ASN A 120 27.18 11.44 22.17
C ASN A 120 27.10 11.46 20.64
N MET A 121 27.32 12.62 20.03
CA MET A 121 27.24 12.81 18.56
C MET A 121 28.09 11.81 17.76
N ARG A 122 29.27 11.48 18.27
CA ARG A 122 30.17 10.50 17.65
C ARG A 122 29.61 9.06 17.70
N GLY A 123 28.94 8.72 18.81
CA GLY A 123 28.24 7.45 18.99
C GLY A 123 27.04 7.33 18.06
N ILE A 124 26.27 8.41 17.88
CA ILE A 124 25.14 8.49 16.95
C ILE A 124 25.65 8.31 15.51
N ALA A 125 26.69 9.03 15.10
CA ALA A 125 27.27 8.94 13.77
C ALA A 125 27.80 7.52 13.45
N LYS A 126 28.39 6.85 14.45
CA LYS A 126 28.86 5.46 14.33
C LYS A 126 27.70 4.48 14.17
N GLU A 127 26.62 4.67 14.92
CA GLU A 127 25.42 3.82 14.82
C GLU A 127 24.73 3.98 13.46
N ILE A 128 24.65 5.20 12.95
CA ILE A 128 24.14 5.47 11.60
C ILE A 128 25.04 4.81 10.56
N ALA A 129 26.35 4.95 10.63
CA ALA A 129 27.30 4.37 9.69
C ALA A 129 27.25 2.84 9.66
N ASN A 130 27.07 2.20 10.82
CA ASN A 130 26.96 0.74 10.92
C ASN A 130 25.68 0.17 10.26
N ASN A 131 24.63 0.98 10.16
CA ASN A 131 23.32 0.57 9.65
C ASN A 131 23.02 1.17 8.26
N THR A 132 23.92 1.97 7.71
CA THR A 132 23.80 2.61 6.40
C THR A 132 25.10 2.45 5.62
N ASN A 133 25.11 2.80 4.35
CA ASN A 133 26.34 2.79 3.52
C ASN A 133 27.18 4.09 3.66
N ASN A 134 26.88 4.93 4.64
CA ASN A 134 27.57 6.20 4.86
C ASN A 134 28.79 6.00 5.77
N ARG A 135 29.81 6.84 5.60
CA ARG A 135 30.99 6.84 6.46
C ARG A 135 30.70 7.69 7.69
N THR A 136 31.21 7.26 8.85
CA THR A 136 31.03 7.96 10.14
C THR A 136 31.49 9.42 10.07
N GLU A 137 32.59 9.68 9.36
CA GLU A 137 33.18 11.03 9.22
C GLU A 137 32.27 11.96 8.42
N ASP A 138 31.64 11.45 7.36
CA ASP A 138 30.73 12.23 6.52
C ASP A 138 29.49 12.66 7.32
N ILE A 139 28.94 11.77 8.11
CA ILE A 139 27.78 12.04 8.97
C ILE A 139 28.14 13.06 10.05
N TYR A 140 29.30 12.90 10.69
CA TYR A 140 29.76 13.79 11.73
C TYR A 140 30.02 15.22 11.20
N ASN A 141 30.68 15.34 10.08
CA ASN A 141 30.98 16.62 9.45
C ASN A 141 29.71 17.34 8.95
N THR A 142 28.74 16.60 8.42
CA THR A 142 27.46 17.17 7.98
C THR A 142 26.66 17.75 9.13
N SER A 143 26.73 17.14 10.32
CA SER A 143 26.04 17.62 11.54
C SER A 143 26.65 18.92 12.07
N TYR A 144 27.88 19.22 11.74
CA TYR A 144 28.58 20.45 12.15
C TYR A 144 28.54 21.58 11.12
N MET A 145 27.96 21.37 9.94
CA MET A 145 27.79 22.49 9.02
C MET A 145 26.76 23.48 9.58
N PRO A 146 27.16 24.74 9.87
CA PRO A 146 26.21 25.77 10.21
C PRO A 146 25.27 25.96 9.02
N TYR A 147 23.97 26.04 9.30
CA TYR A 147 22.95 26.32 8.28
C TYR A 147 23.36 27.55 7.47
N ARG A 148 23.83 27.35 6.25
CA ARG A 148 23.91 28.45 5.28
C ARG A 148 22.48 28.73 4.86
N LEU A 149 21.90 29.76 5.46
CA LEU A 149 20.70 30.39 4.93
C LEU A 149 21.03 30.89 3.54
N LEU A 150 20.43 30.26 2.51
CA LEU A 150 20.31 30.81 1.18
C LEU A 150 19.09 31.71 1.13
#